data_fda5ed8b32bd933b445723213fe6cab2
#
_entry.id   fda5ed8b32bd933b445723213fe6cab2
#
_cell.length_a   1.000
_cell.length_b   1.000
_cell.length_c   1.000
_cell.angle_alpha   90.00
_cell.angle_beta   90.00
_cell.angle_gamma   90.00
#
_symmetry.space_group_name_H-M   'P 1'
#
loop_
_entity.id
_entity.type
_entity.pdbx_description
1 polymer ?
#
loop_
_entity_poly.entity_id
_entity_poly.type
_entity_poly.pdbx_seq_one_letter_code
_entity_poly.pdbx_strand_id
1 'polypeptide(L)'
;AKAHGVDVITMIAPTSKQRIEMLAKEATGFIYVVSSMGVTGARSEIKTDLAEIVEVIRGVTDTPVAIGFGINTKEQVAKYSAVADGAIVGSAIVKIIAQYGENAGKKLHEYVEEMVSGLQKIMNM
;
A
#
# COMPACT_ATOMS: atom_id res chain seq x y z
N ALA A 1 14.03 7.93 17.04
CA ALA A 1 12.60 7.73 16.95
C ALA A 1 12.11 6.74 18.01
N LYS A 2 12.69 5.57 18.10
CA LYS A 2 12.30 4.53 19.05
C LYS A 2 12.30 5.00 20.49
N ALA A 3 13.31 5.78 20.88
CA ALA A 3 13.42 6.32 22.24
C ALA A 3 12.28 7.27 22.62
N HIS A 4 11.55 7.78 21.62
CA HIS A 4 10.42 8.70 21.83
C HIS A 4 9.07 8.08 21.46
N GLY A 5 9.01 6.77 21.29
CA GLY A 5 7.78 6.08 20.96
C GLY A 5 7.29 6.33 19.54
N VAL A 6 8.20 6.68 18.63
CA VAL A 6 7.86 6.96 17.23
C VAL A 6 8.37 5.82 16.34
N ASP A 7 7.45 5.25 15.57
CA ASP A 7 7.82 4.24 14.58
C ASP A 7 8.34 4.91 13.30
N VAL A 8 9.44 4.40 12.79
CA VAL A 8 9.94 4.81 11.47
C VAL A 8 9.48 3.74 10.50
N ILE A 9 8.60 4.13 9.58
CA ILE A 9 7.99 3.17 8.65
C ILE A 9 9.01 2.71 7.62
N THR A 10 9.21 1.40 7.57
CA THR A 10 10.14 0.79 6.61
C THR A 10 9.48 0.69 5.24
N MET A 11 10.17 1.21 4.23
CA MET A 11 9.72 1.09 2.83
C MET A 11 10.50 -0.02 2.15
N ILE A 12 9.79 -0.92 1.50
CA ILE A 12 10.40 -2.03 0.77
C ILE A 12 9.98 -1.95 -0.70
N ALA A 13 10.98 -1.83 -1.57
CA ALA A 13 10.80 -1.89 -3.01
C ALA A 13 11.23 -3.28 -3.49
N PRO A 14 10.83 -3.71 -4.70
CA PRO A 14 11.29 -4.98 -5.25
C PRO A 14 12.82 -5.07 -5.25
N THR A 15 13.34 -6.09 -4.58
CA THR A 15 14.77 -6.32 -4.43
C THR A 15 15.00 -7.80 -4.07
N SER A 16 16.21 -8.17 -3.65
CA SER A 16 16.51 -9.56 -3.31
C SER A 16 15.72 -10.03 -2.08
N LYS A 17 15.41 -11.31 -2.05
CA LYS A 17 14.70 -11.93 -0.92
C LYS A 17 15.41 -11.68 0.40
N GLN A 18 16.75 -11.83 0.40
CA GLN A 18 17.57 -11.67 1.59
C GLN A 18 17.45 -10.23 2.16
N ARG A 19 17.45 -9.25 1.27
CA ARG A 19 17.32 -7.84 1.69
C ARG A 19 15.92 -7.56 2.24
N ILE A 20 14.90 -8.11 1.61
CA ILE A 20 13.51 -7.96 2.08
C ILE A 20 13.37 -8.52 3.50
N GLU A 21 13.90 -9.72 3.74
CA GLU A 21 13.85 -10.35 5.06
C GLU A 21 14.54 -9.50 6.11
N MET A 22 15.71 -8.96 5.78
CA MET A 22 16.49 -8.12 6.68
C MET A 22 15.72 -6.87 7.08
N LEU A 23 15.13 -6.18 6.11
CA LEU A 23 14.35 -4.96 6.35
C LEU A 23 13.07 -5.26 7.12
N ALA A 24 12.40 -6.35 6.78
CA ALA A 24 11.14 -6.73 7.43
C ALA A 24 11.33 -7.04 8.91
N LYS A 25 12.42 -7.69 9.27
CA LYS A 25 12.72 -8.05 10.67
C LYS A 25 12.88 -6.83 11.58
N GLU A 26 13.34 -5.72 11.05
CA GLU A 26 13.55 -4.49 11.80
C GLU A 26 12.33 -3.56 11.79
N ALA A 27 11.32 -3.85 11.00
CA ALA A 27 10.19 -2.97 10.80
C ALA A 27 9.27 -2.92 12.01
N THR A 28 8.74 -1.72 12.31
CA THR A 28 7.74 -1.47 13.35
C THR A 28 6.61 -0.65 12.75
N GLY A 29 5.43 -0.66 13.39
CA GLY A 29 4.26 0.03 12.89
C GLY A 29 3.62 -0.72 11.73
N PHE A 30 4.00 -0.41 10.52
CA PHE A 30 3.63 -1.18 9.33
C PHE A 30 4.74 -1.10 8.29
N ILE A 31 4.69 -1.97 7.30
CA ILE A 31 5.65 -1.98 6.21
C ILE A 31 4.98 -1.42 4.96
N TYR A 32 5.61 -0.44 4.33
CA TYR A 32 5.13 0.17 3.10
C TYR A 32 5.84 -0.51 1.92
N VAL A 33 5.10 -1.35 1.19
CA VAL A 33 5.64 -1.97 -0.03
C VAL A 33 5.35 -1.05 -1.20
N VAL A 34 6.40 -0.63 -1.89
CA VAL A 34 6.31 0.27 -3.03
C VAL A 34 6.16 -0.58 -4.29
N SER A 35 5.03 -0.40 -4.99
CA SER A 35 4.86 -1.06 -6.29
C SER A 35 5.74 -0.39 -7.34
N SER A 36 6.23 -1.16 -8.30
CA SER A 36 7.14 -0.63 -9.34
C SER A 36 6.35 0.01 -10.48
N MET A 37 5.49 0.95 -10.16
CA MET A 37 4.60 1.56 -11.14
C MET A 37 5.32 2.40 -12.20
N GLY A 38 6.56 2.74 -11.98
CA GLY A 38 7.36 3.49 -12.94
C GLY A 38 7.87 2.65 -14.11
N VAL A 39 7.77 1.34 -14.03
CA VAL A 39 8.25 0.42 -15.06
C VAL A 39 7.09 0.08 -16.00
N THR A 40 7.14 0.60 -17.21
CA THR A 40 6.13 0.34 -18.23
C THR A 40 6.31 -1.05 -18.84
N GLY A 41 5.21 -1.73 -19.13
CA GLY A 41 5.20 -2.98 -19.87
C GLY A 41 5.30 -4.26 -19.05
N ALA A 42 5.54 -4.19 -17.75
CA ALA A 42 5.71 -5.37 -16.90
C ALA A 42 4.63 -5.49 -15.82
N ARG A 43 3.43 -5.06 -16.11
CA ARG A 43 2.35 -4.95 -15.10
C ARG A 43 1.90 -6.27 -14.49
N SER A 44 1.83 -7.33 -15.28
CA SER A 44 1.46 -8.65 -14.76
C SER A 44 2.56 -9.25 -13.90
N GLU A 45 3.81 -9.02 -14.28
CA GLU A 45 4.97 -9.48 -13.52
C GLU A 45 5.09 -8.73 -12.20
N ILE A 46 4.82 -7.41 -12.21
CA ILE A 46 4.82 -6.57 -11.00
C ILE A 46 3.82 -7.12 -9.97
N LYS A 47 2.65 -7.53 -10.41
CA LYS A 47 1.62 -8.08 -9.54
C LYS A 47 2.10 -9.38 -8.86
N THR A 48 2.74 -10.25 -9.61
CA THR A 48 3.28 -11.50 -9.10
C THR A 48 4.39 -11.22 -8.10
N ASP A 49 5.28 -10.29 -8.44
CA ASP A 49 6.39 -9.90 -7.58
C ASP A 49 5.90 -9.33 -6.24
N LEU A 50 4.84 -8.51 -6.25
CA LEU A 50 4.29 -7.95 -5.02
C LEU A 50 3.75 -9.02 -4.08
N ALA A 51 3.05 -10.02 -4.61
CA ALA A 51 2.55 -11.13 -3.81
C ALA A 51 3.71 -11.91 -3.20
N GLU A 52 4.74 -12.17 -3.96
CA GLU A 52 5.94 -12.86 -3.48
C GLU A 52 6.65 -12.06 -2.38
N ILE A 53 6.76 -10.75 -2.57
CA ILE A 53 7.37 -9.85 -1.57
C ILE A 53 6.60 -9.94 -0.25
N VAL A 54 5.28 -9.85 -0.32
CA VAL A 54 4.44 -9.93 0.87
C VAL A 54 4.59 -11.28 1.56
N GLU A 55 4.66 -12.38 0.81
CA GLU A 55 4.88 -13.70 1.38
C GLU A 55 6.22 -13.79 2.11
N VAL A 56 7.27 -13.24 1.52
CA VAL A 56 8.60 -13.22 2.14
C VAL A 56 8.55 -12.44 3.46
N ILE A 57 7.89 -11.28 3.45
CA ILE A 57 7.74 -10.47 4.65
C ILE A 57 6.98 -11.23 5.74
N ARG A 58 5.86 -11.84 5.39
CA ARG A 58 5.03 -12.58 6.34
C ARG A 58 5.72 -13.81 6.92
N GLY A 59 6.72 -14.32 6.23
CA GLY A 59 7.54 -15.42 6.72
C GLY A 59 8.46 -15.04 7.87
N VAL A 60 8.75 -13.75 8.06
CA VAL A 60 9.72 -13.29 9.06
C VAL A 60 9.15 -12.30 10.06
N THR A 61 7.95 -11.76 9.85
CA THR A 61 7.34 -10.80 10.78
C THR A 61 5.81 -10.81 10.67
N ASP A 62 5.15 -10.43 11.76
CA ASP A 62 3.69 -10.24 11.80
C ASP A 62 3.31 -8.78 11.57
N THR A 63 4.27 -7.91 11.35
CA THR A 63 4.02 -6.49 11.09
C THR A 63 3.12 -6.32 9.87
N PRO A 64 2.04 -5.53 9.97
CA PRO A 64 1.12 -5.33 8.84
C PRO A 64 1.83 -4.75 7.61
N VAL A 65 1.34 -5.12 6.44
CA VAL A 65 1.91 -4.70 5.16
C VAL A 65 0.87 -3.93 4.36
N ALA A 66 1.24 -2.76 3.89
CA ALA A 66 0.40 -1.97 2.99
C ALA A 66 1.15 -1.72 1.68
N ILE A 67 0.44 -1.79 0.57
CA ILE A 67 1.01 -1.55 -0.75
C ILE A 67 0.59 -0.16 -1.21
N GLY A 68 1.54 0.61 -1.69
CA GLY A 68 1.29 1.96 -2.16
C GLY A 68 1.95 2.25 -3.50
N PHE A 69 1.76 3.47 -3.94
CA PHE A 69 2.28 4.05 -5.17
C PHE A 69 1.39 3.74 -6.40
N GLY A 70 0.78 4.79 -6.92
CA GLY A 70 -0.02 4.69 -8.15
C GLY A 70 -1.41 4.10 -7.98
N ILE A 71 -1.87 3.92 -6.74
CA ILE A 71 -3.21 3.40 -6.48
C ILE A 71 -4.20 4.55 -6.45
N ASN A 72 -5.23 4.49 -7.30
CA ASN A 72 -6.22 5.57 -7.39
C ASN A 72 -7.65 5.09 -7.67
N THR A 73 -7.89 3.80 -7.86
CA THR A 73 -9.23 3.25 -8.11
C THR A 73 -9.60 2.21 -7.07
N LYS A 74 -10.91 2.01 -6.89
CA LYS A 74 -11.41 0.98 -5.95
C LYS A 74 -11.02 -0.43 -6.40
N GLU A 75 -10.90 -0.65 -7.70
CA GLU A 75 -10.46 -1.94 -8.24
C GLU A 75 -9.02 -2.23 -7.86
N GLN A 76 -8.14 -1.22 -7.92
CA GLN A 76 -6.76 -1.36 -7.48
C GLN A 76 -6.69 -1.60 -5.97
N VAL A 77 -7.48 -0.86 -5.18
CA VAL A 77 -7.54 -1.05 -3.74
C VAL A 77 -7.95 -2.48 -3.42
N ALA A 78 -8.99 -2.99 -4.08
CA ALA A 78 -9.46 -4.36 -3.88
C ALA A 78 -8.36 -5.38 -4.24
N LYS A 79 -7.71 -5.17 -5.37
CA LYS A 79 -6.67 -6.06 -5.88
C LYS A 79 -5.47 -6.16 -4.94
N TYR A 80 -4.96 -5.02 -4.51
CA TYR A 80 -3.76 -5.00 -3.67
C TYR A 80 -4.07 -5.39 -2.22
N SER A 81 -5.25 -5.07 -1.73
CA SER A 81 -5.66 -5.47 -0.39
C SER A 81 -5.93 -6.97 -0.28
N ALA A 82 -6.15 -7.65 -1.41
CA ALA A 82 -6.28 -9.11 -1.42
C ALA A 82 -4.94 -9.80 -1.12
N VAL A 83 -3.80 -9.16 -1.43
CA VAL A 83 -2.48 -9.75 -1.20
C VAL A 83 -1.75 -9.16 0.00
N ALA A 84 -2.21 -8.03 0.53
CA ALA A 84 -1.60 -7.34 1.67
C ALA A 84 -2.69 -6.96 2.68
N ASP A 85 -2.29 -6.31 3.77
CA ASP A 85 -3.23 -5.87 4.81
C ASP A 85 -3.94 -4.57 4.45
N GLY A 86 -3.40 -3.80 3.52
CA GLY A 86 -4.01 -2.56 3.10
C GLY A 86 -3.39 -1.98 1.84
N ALA A 87 -4.00 -0.93 1.35
CA ALA A 87 -3.53 -0.18 0.19
C ALA A 87 -3.43 1.30 0.57
N ILE A 88 -2.43 1.98 0.02
CA ILE A 88 -2.16 3.38 0.32
C ILE A 88 -2.47 4.22 -0.91
N VAL A 89 -3.35 5.21 -0.74
CA VAL A 89 -3.74 6.14 -1.79
C VAL A 89 -3.22 7.53 -1.42
N GLY A 90 -2.36 8.08 -2.26
CA GLY A 90 -1.75 9.39 -1.99
C GLY A 90 -2.07 10.42 -3.05
N SER A 91 -1.49 10.28 -4.24
CA SER A 91 -1.59 11.28 -5.31
C SER A 91 -3.02 11.64 -5.70
N ALA A 92 -3.93 10.67 -5.70
CA ALA A 92 -5.32 10.92 -6.05
C ALA A 92 -5.99 11.85 -5.04
N ILE A 93 -5.66 11.69 -3.76
CA ILE A 93 -6.17 12.56 -2.70
C ILE A 93 -5.61 13.98 -2.85
N VAL A 94 -4.31 14.09 -3.13
CA VAL A 94 -3.67 15.39 -3.36
C VAL A 94 -4.31 16.10 -4.54
N LYS A 95 -4.64 15.39 -5.61
CA LYS A 95 -5.31 15.95 -6.78
C LYS A 95 -6.69 16.52 -6.44
N ILE A 96 -7.44 15.80 -5.60
CA ILE A 96 -8.76 16.28 -5.15
C ILE A 96 -8.62 17.58 -4.36
N ILE A 97 -7.64 17.64 -3.47
CA ILE A 97 -7.38 18.85 -2.68
C ILE A 97 -6.99 20.02 -3.61
N ALA A 98 -6.14 19.76 -4.59
CA ALA A 98 -5.69 20.78 -5.54
C ALA A 98 -6.85 21.29 -6.39
N GLN A 99 -7.80 20.44 -6.76
CA GLN A 99 -8.92 20.79 -7.62
C GLN A 99 -10.03 21.55 -6.86
N TYR A 100 -10.32 21.16 -5.64
CA TYR A 100 -11.47 21.69 -4.89
C TYR A 100 -11.07 22.61 -3.73
N GLY A 101 -9.80 22.70 -3.36
CA GLY A 101 -9.30 23.60 -2.33
C GLY A 101 -10.07 23.49 -1.02
N GLU A 102 -10.61 24.59 -0.55
CA GLU A 102 -11.37 24.64 0.70
C GLU A 102 -12.62 23.75 0.69
N ASN A 103 -13.13 23.42 -0.49
CA ASN A 103 -14.32 22.61 -0.67
C ASN A 103 -14.01 21.14 -0.87
N ALA A 104 -12.76 20.71 -0.64
CA ALA A 104 -12.32 19.34 -0.89
C ALA A 104 -12.91 18.33 0.08
N GLY A 105 -13.32 18.73 1.28
CA GLY A 105 -13.77 17.81 2.32
C GLY A 105 -14.84 16.82 1.87
N LYS A 106 -15.90 17.32 1.26
CA LYS A 106 -16.98 16.46 0.76
C LYS A 106 -16.51 15.50 -0.34
N LYS A 107 -15.69 16.01 -1.27
CA LYS A 107 -15.16 15.22 -2.37
C LYS A 107 -14.21 14.12 -1.87
N LEU A 108 -13.42 14.44 -0.86
CA LEU A 108 -12.55 13.46 -0.21
C LEU A 108 -13.37 12.37 0.47
N HIS A 109 -14.43 12.75 1.16
CA HIS A 109 -15.30 11.80 1.83
C HIS A 109 -15.93 10.83 0.82
N GLU A 110 -16.48 11.35 -0.26
CA GLU A 110 -17.07 10.54 -1.34
C GLU A 110 -16.02 9.59 -1.96
N TYR A 111 -14.82 10.10 -2.20
CA TYR A 111 -13.74 9.31 -2.78
C TYR A 111 -13.33 8.16 -1.85
N VAL A 112 -13.15 8.45 -0.57
CA VAL A 112 -12.76 7.42 0.41
C VAL A 112 -13.86 6.36 0.55
N GLU A 113 -15.13 6.77 0.57
CA GLU A 113 -16.24 5.82 0.60
C GLU A 113 -16.19 4.86 -0.60
N GLU A 114 -15.89 5.39 -1.78
CA GLU A 114 -15.75 4.57 -2.98
C GLU A 114 -14.61 3.58 -2.84
N MET A 115 -13.47 4.04 -2.33
CA MET A 115 -12.29 3.16 -2.12
C MET A 115 -12.62 2.06 -1.11
N VAL A 116 -13.26 2.41 0.00
CA VAL A 116 -13.64 1.46 1.04
C VAL A 116 -14.64 0.43 0.52
N SER A 117 -15.51 0.80 -0.42
CA SER A 117 -16.45 -0.16 -1.02
C SER A 117 -15.74 -1.32 -1.72
N GLY A 118 -14.55 -1.09 -2.26
CA GLY A 118 -13.72 -2.14 -2.83
C GLY A 118 -13.24 -3.13 -1.78
N LEU A 119 -12.89 -2.64 -0.60
CA LEU A 119 -12.47 -3.49 0.52
C LEU A 119 -13.61 -4.34 1.05
N GLN A 120 -14.79 -3.76 1.17
CA GLN A 120 -15.97 -4.47 1.68
C GLN A 120 -16.34 -5.68 0.82
N LYS A 121 -16.17 -5.59 -0.49
CA LYS A 121 -16.39 -6.72 -1.39
C LYS A 121 -15.48 -7.89 -1.07
N ILE A 122 -14.23 -7.63 -0.73
CA ILE A 122 -13.27 -8.67 -0.37
C ILE A 122 -13.66 -9.31 0.97
N MET A 123 -14.04 -8.49 1.94
CA MET A 123 -14.40 -8.97 3.27
C MET A 123 -15.66 -9.82 3.28
N ASN A 124 -16.56 -9.61 2.31
CA ASN A 124 -17.82 -10.34 2.20
C ASN A 124 -17.73 -11.58 1.30
N MET A 125 -16.55 -11.85 0.77
CA MET A 125 -16.27 -13.06 0.01
C MET A 125 -15.69 -14.13 0.92
#